data_e7f20e696e7b5e356ea2dcaf9d4563e2
#
_entry.id   e7f20e696e7b5e356ea2dcaf9d4563e2
#
_cell.length_a   1.000
_cell.length_b   1.000
_cell.length_c   1.000
_cell.angle_alpha   90.00
_cell.angle_beta   90.00
_cell.angle_gamma   90.00
#
_symmetry.space_group_name_H-M   'P 1'
#
loop_
_entity.id
_entity.type
_entity.pdbx_description
1 polymer ?
#
loop_
_entity_poly.entity_id
_entity_poly.type
_entity_poly.pdbx_seq_one_letter_code
_entity_poly.pdbx_strand_id
1 'polypeptide(L)'
;MTPSLDPAYRSDGALSDITVLLDPDERPASAGRPDAARIQPDAPVGSVAIPQWHLDSNVSWYGPGFYGHRTACGYAMTTSLVGVAHRTLPCGTKVTFRNPANGRTVTTKVVDRGPYVTGRDWDLTGGLCLALGHCYTGALYWKLP
;
A
#
# COMPACT_ATOMS: atom_id res chain seq x y z
N MET A 1 -5.11 -16.40 54.92
CA MET A 1 -4.11 -17.20 54.31
C MET A 1 -3.36 -16.43 53.33
N THR A 2 -2.21 -16.11 53.66
CA THR A 2 -1.38 -15.45 52.70
C THR A 2 -0.73 -16.50 51.86
N PRO A 3 -0.81 -16.40 50.57
CA PRO A 3 -0.07 -17.28 49.74
C PRO A 3 1.40 -17.04 50.03
N SER A 4 1.99 -18.03 50.43
CA SER A 4 3.41 -18.01 50.63
C SER A 4 4.03 -17.71 49.25
N LEU A 5 4.61 -16.61 49.19
CA LEU A 5 5.39 -16.34 48.02
C LEU A 5 6.49 -17.35 47.99
N ASP A 6 6.52 -18.04 46.95
CA ASP A 6 7.50 -19.05 46.79
C ASP A 6 8.84 -18.36 46.57
N PRO A 7 9.65 -18.36 47.52
CA PRO A 7 10.96 -17.72 47.37
C PRO A 7 11.82 -18.46 46.38
N ALA A 8 11.43 -19.64 46.12
CA ALA A 8 12.24 -20.44 45.20
C ALA A 8 12.17 -19.91 43.78
N TYR A 9 11.16 -19.16 43.56
CA TYR A 9 11.03 -18.66 42.21
C TYR A 9 12.15 -17.71 41.84
N ARG A 10 12.80 -17.19 42.78
CA ARG A 10 13.83 -16.32 42.47
C ARG A 10 14.83 -16.95 41.64
N SER A 11 14.80 -18.17 41.46
CA SER A 11 15.68 -18.85 40.56
C SER A 11 16.67 -17.92 39.90
N ASP A 12 17.01 -17.03 40.65
CA ASP A 12 17.95 -16.10 40.17
C ASP A 12 19.17 -16.78 39.71
N GLY A 13 19.27 -17.97 40.08
CA GLY A 13 20.36 -18.79 39.56
C GLY A 13 20.42 -18.78 38.07
N ALA A 14 19.28 -18.62 37.47
CA ALA A 14 19.27 -18.60 36.04
C ALA A 14 20.08 -17.46 35.48
N LEU A 15 20.08 -16.40 36.18
CA LEU A 15 20.83 -15.26 35.74
C LEU A 15 22.32 -15.51 35.76
N SER A 16 22.72 -16.17 36.77
CA SER A 16 24.13 -16.46 36.85
C SER A 16 24.58 -17.41 35.76
N ASP A 17 23.69 -18.26 35.36
CA ASP A 17 24.03 -19.16 34.30
C ASP A 17 24.29 -18.44 33.00
N ILE A 18 23.50 -17.46 32.77
CA ILE A 18 23.66 -16.70 31.57
C ILE A 18 25.00 -16.02 31.54
N THR A 19 25.39 -15.58 32.67
CA THR A 19 26.65 -14.90 32.77
C THR A 19 27.80 -15.81 32.40
N VAL A 20 27.69 -17.03 32.78
CA VAL A 20 28.75 -17.97 32.51
C VAL A 20 28.92 -18.21 31.03
N LEU A 21 27.85 -18.09 30.32
CA LEU A 21 27.93 -18.35 28.92
C LEU A 21 28.73 -17.34 28.17
N LEU A 22 29.01 -16.26 28.77
CA LEU A 22 29.80 -15.27 28.10
C LEU A 22 31.27 -15.68 28.19
N ASP A 23 31.58 -16.61 27.43
CA ASP A 23 32.94 -17.08 27.38
C ASP A 23 33.78 -16.10 26.58
N PRO A 24 34.71 -15.51 27.18
CA PRO A 24 35.53 -14.56 26.49
C PRO A 24 36.36 -15.17 25.38
N ASP A 25 36.48 -16.42 25.42
CA ASP A 25 37.26 -17.06 24.37
C ASP A 25 36.53 -17.10 23.07
N GLU A 26 35.29 -16.94 23.14
CA GLU A 26 34.55 -16.93 21.95
C GLU A 26 34.71 -15.66 21.17
N ARG A 27 35.80 -15.07 21.27
CA ARG A 27 36.03 -13.91 20.57
C ARG A 27 36.37 -14.11 19.15
N PRO A 28 36.14 -15.14 18.59
CA PRO A 28 36.44 -15.39 17.22
C PRO A 28 35.67 -14.44 16.29
N ALA A 29 34.94 -13.66 16.90
CA ALA A 29 34.19 -12.73 16.16
C ALA A 29 35.01 -11.93 15.18
N SER A 30 36.21 -11.79 15.55
CA SER A 30 37.08 -11.08 14.69
C SER A 30 37.23 -11.75 13.36
N ALA A 31 37.10 -13.01 13.38
CA ALA A 31 37.29 -13.75 12.16
C ALA A 31 36.23 -13.40 11.10
N GLY A 32 35.11 -13.01 11.52
CA GLY A 32 34.07 -12.70 10.57
C GLY A 32 34.21 -11.36 9.92
N ARG A 33 35.07 -10.54 10.47
CA ARG A 33 35.17 -9.25 9.95
C ARG A 33 35.61 -9.16 8.55
N PRO A 34 36.58 -9.85 8.15
CA PRO A 34 37.05 -9.79 6.78
C PRO A 34 35.97 -10.16 5.80
N ASP A 35 35.11 -11.04 6.24
CA ASP A 35 34.06 -11.44 5.33
C ASP A 35 33.00 -10.38 5.19
N ALA A 36 32.78 -9.67 6.24
CA ALA A 36 31.80 -8.60 6.17
C ALA A 36 32.28 -7.51 5.21
N ALA A 37 33.55 -7.37 5.08
CA ALA A 37 34.10 -6.38 4.20
C ALA A 37 33.87 -6.72 2.73
N ARG A 38 33.54 -7.95 2.47
CA ARG A 38 33.29 -8.39 1.12
C ARG A 38 31.89 -8.22 0.68
N ILE A 39 31.10 -7.53 1.41
CA ILE A 39 29.83 -7.12 0.91
C ILE A 39 30.16 -6.26 -0.28
N GLN A 40 30.08 -6.86 -1.42
CA GLN A 40 30.35 -6.16 -2.66
C GLN A 40 29.22 -5.22 -2.89
N PRO A 41 29.49 -3.96 -2.99
CA PRO A 41 28.43 -3.00 -3.28
C PRO A 41 27.92 -3.13 -4.68
N ASP A 42 28.53 -4.00 -5.45
CA ASP A 42 28.24 -4.10 -6.85
C ASP A 42 27.21 -5.15 -7.22
N ALA A 43 26.68 -5.84 -6.26
CA ALA A 43 25.54 -6.69 -6.59
C ALA A 43 24.45 -5.76 -7.10
N PRO A 44 24.03 -5.88 -8.35
CA PRO A 44 22.91 -5.08 -8.80
C PRO A 44 21.73 -5.51 -7.96
N VAL A 45 21.49 -4.74 -6.95
CA VAL A 45 20.23 -4.82 -6.26
C VAL A 45 19.25 -4.50 -7.35
N GLY A 46 18.56 -5.50 -7.84
CA GLY A 46 17.57 -5.27 -8.87
C GLY A 46 16.75 -4.10 -8.40
N SER A 47 16.77 -3.04 -9.18
CA SER A 47 16.04 -1.85 -8.87
C SER A 47 14.58 -2.25 -8.80
N VAL A 48 14.10 -2.51 -7.61
CA VAL A 48 12.68 -2.71 -7.41
C VAL A 48 12.11 -1.34 -7.67
N ALA A 49 11.49 -1.20 -8.84
CA ALA A 49 10.81 0.03 -9.16
C ALA A 49 9.75 0.25 -8.09
N ILE A 50 10.02 1.21 -7.22
CA ILE A 50 9.03 1.59 -6.22
C ILE A 50 7.90 2.23 -7.01
N PRO A 51 6.68 1.70 -6.94
CA PRO A 51 5.57 2.28 -7.67
C PRO A 51 5.43 3.73 -7.25
N GLN A 52 5.65 4.63 -8.19
CA GLN A 52 5.53 6.05 -7.90
C GLN A 52 4.08 6.44 -7.81
N TRP A 53 3.73 7.06 -6.70
CA TRP A 53 2.43 7.69 -6.55
C TRP A 53 2.42 9.02 -7.26
N HIS A 54 1.39 9.26 -8.04
CA HIS A 54 1.12 10.53 -8.70
C HIS A 54 -0.04 11.20 -8.00
N LEU A 55 0.06 12.50 -7.80
CA LEU A 55 -1.02 13.28 -7.24
C LEU A 55 -1.82 13.92 -8.37
N ASP A 56 -3.13 13.69 -8.38
CA ASP A 56 -4.06 14.42 -9.22
C ASP A 56 -4.97 15.21 -8.30
N SER A 57 -5.02 16.51 -8.47
CA SER A 57 -5.77 17.41 -7.60
C SER A 57 -7.24 17.55 -8.00
N ASN A 58 -7.64 17.00 -9.15
CA ASN A 58 -8.98 17.25 -9.72
C ASN A 58 -9.70 15.97 -10.11
N VAL A 59 -9.53 14.91 -9.35
CA VAL A 59 -10.27 13.66 -9.60
C VAL A 59 -11.73 13.87 -9.26
N SER A 60 -12.60 13.61 -10.23
CA SER A 60 -14.05 13.74 -10.08
C SER A 60 -14.72 12.38 -9.99
N TRP A 61 -16.04 12.37 -9.88
CA TRP A 61 -16.79 11.13 -9.86
C TRP A 61 -18.10 11.32 -10.63
N TYR A 62 -18.63 10.22 -11.14
CA TYR A 62 -19.90 10.23 -11.83
C TYR A 62 -21.03 10.48 -10.85
N GLY A 63 -21.85 11.45 -11.13
CA GLY A 63 -23.07 11.68 -10.36
C GLY A 63 -24.18 10.68 -10.70
N PRO A 64 -25.31 10.77 -10.01
CA PRO A 64 -26.42 9.82 -10.19
C PRO A 64 -27.00 9.77 -11.59
N GLY A 65 -26.83 10.81 -12.39
CA GLY A 65 -27.41 10.88 -13.73
C GLY A 65 -26.82 9.90 -14.73
N PHE A 66 -25.75 9.20 -14.38
CA PHE A 66 -25.10 8.25 -15.29
C PHE A 66 -25.52 6.81 -15.06
N TYR A 67 -26.27 6.52 -14.03
CA TYR A 67 -26.69 5.15 -13.76
C TYR A 67 -27.64 4.62 -14.85
N GLY A 68 -27.48 3.36 -15.18
CA GLY A 68 -28.27 2.70 -16.21
C GLY A 68 -27.68 2.76 -17.60
N HIS A 69 -26.67 3.60 -17.81
CA HIS A 69 -25.99 3.66 -19.10
C HIS A 69 -24.89 2.62 -19.20
N ARG A 70 -24.52 2.29 -20.43
CA ARG A 70 -23.40 1.38 -20.67
C ARG A 70 -22.13 2.20 -20.83
N THR A 71 -21.07 1.78 -20.16
CA THR A 71 -19.77 2.44 -20.29
C THR A 71 -19.14 2.13 -21.64
N ALA A 72 -18.16 2.92 -22.04
CA ALA A 72 -17.41 2.69 -23.28
C ALA A 72 -16.70 1.34 -23.31
N CYS A 73 -16.38 0.79 -22.16
CA CYS A 73 -15.74 -0.52 -22.04
C CYS A 73 -16.76 -1.67 -21.89
N GLY A 74 -18.04 -1.39 -22.02
CA GLY A 74 -19.07 -2.40 -22.05
C GLY A 74 -19.71 -2.75 -20.71
N TYR A 75 -19.39 -2.06 -19.64
CA TYR A 75 -19.97 -2.30 -18.32
C TYR A 75 -21.28 -1.54 -18.16
N ALA A 76 -22.19 -2.08 -17.37
CA ALA A 76 -23.36 -1.32 -16.95
C ALA A 76 -22.96 -0.39 -15.81
N MET A 77 -23.29 0.90 -15.94
CA MET A 77 -23.02 1.88 -14.90
C MET A 77 -24.06 1.71 -13.79
N THR A 78 -23.67 1.01 -12.75
CA THR A 78 -24.51 0.78 -11.57
C THR A 78 -23.93 1.49 -10.36
N THR A 79 -24.72 1.62 -9.32
CA THR A 79 -24.26 2.22 -8.07
C THR A 79 -23.13 1.43 -7.41
N SER A 80 -23.03 0.15 -7.74
CA SER A 80 -22.01 -0.74 -7.17
C SER A 80 -20.81 -0.97 -8.06
N LEU A 81 -20.82 -0.48 -9.29
CA LEU A 81 -19.68 -0.64 -10.19
C LEU A 81 -18.46 0.07 -9.62
N VAL A 82 -17.39 -0.67 -9.39
CA VAL A 82 -16.11 -0.14 -8.91
C VAL A 82 -15.17 -0.05 -10.10
N GLY A 83 -14.94 1.14 -10.59
CA GLY A 83 -14.12 1.39 -11.76
C GLY A 83 -13.82 2.86 -11.92
N VAL A 84 -13.07 3.17 -12.97
CA VAL A 84 -12.66 4.55 -13.24
C VAL A 84 -12.69 4.80 -14.74
N ALA A 85 -12.96 6.04 -15.13
CA ALA A 85 -12.82 6.49 -16.50
C ALA A 85 -11.47 7.15 -16.70
N HIS A 86 -10.88 6.89 -17.87
CA HIS A 86 -9.67 7.56 -18.33
C HIS A 86 -9.74 7.72 -19.85
N ARG A 87 -9.18 8.84 -20.35
CA ARG A 87 -9.32 9.17 -21.77
C ARG A 87 -8.63 8.19 -22.70
N THR A 88 -7.44 7.74 -22.35
CA THR A 88 -6.56 7.02 -23.27
C THR A 88 -6.11 5.64 -22.81
N LEU A 89 -6.07 5.38 -21.50
CA LEU A 89 -5.62 4.07 -21.02
C LEU A 89 -6.58 2.99 -21.49
N PRO A 90 -6.05 1.83 -21.92
CA PRO A 90 -6.91 0.73 -22.37
C PRO A 90 -7.92 0.30 -21.32
N CYS A 91 -9.09 -0.16 -21.80
CA CYS A 91 -10.08 -0.77 -20.92
C CYS A 91 -9.46 -1.94 -20.15
N GLY A 92 -9.72 -2.01 -18.87
CA GLY A 92 -9.17 -3.06 -18.03
C GLY A 92 -7.81 -2.75 -17.42
N THR A 93 -7.18 -1.63 -17.79
CA THR A 93 -5.92 -1.21 -17.15
C THR A 93 -6.13 -1.06 -15.65
N LYS A 94 -5.30 -1.73 -14.87
CA LYS A 94 -5.37 -1.64 -13.41
C LYS A 94 -4.76 -0.34 -12.93
N VAL A 95 -5.38 0.24 -11.94
CA VAL A 95 -4.89 1.46 -11.30
C VAL A 95 -5.25 1.40 -9.82
N THR A 96 -4.37 1.90 -8.99
CA THR A 96 -4.59 1.97 -7.55
C THR A 96 -4.71 3.42 -7.15
N PHE A 97 -5.77 3.74 -6.42
CA PHE A 97 -6.00 5.07 -5.87
C PHE A 97 -5.84 5.06 -4.36
N ARG A 98 -5.38 6.17 -3.83
CA ARG A 98 -5.28 6.39 -2.39
C ARG A 98 -5.83 7.76 -2.05
N ASN A 99 -6.77 7.79 -1.13
CA ASN A 99 -7.35 9.03 -0.64
C ASN A 99 -6.49 9.58 0.51
N PRO A 100 -5.85 10.75 0.33
CA PRO A 100 -5.01 11.32 1.38
C PRO A 100 -5.79 11.75 2.61
N ALA A 101 -7.08 12.01 2.48
CA ALA A 101 -7.88 12.49 3.60
C ALA A 101 -8.17 11.40 4.64
N ASN A 102 -8.27 10.14 4.21
CA ASN A 102 -8.62 9.04 5.09
C ASN A 102 -7.71 7.81 4.98
N GLY A 103 -6.73 7.84 4.07
CA GLY A 103 -5.77 6.75 3.88
C GLY A 103 -6.32 5.54 3.13
N ARG A 104 -7.59 5.54 2.72
CA ARG A 104 -8.15 4.40 2.00
C ARG A 104 -7.48 4.21 0.66
N THR A 105 -7.22 2.96 0.33
CA THR A 105 -6.56 2.58 -0.92
C THR A 105 -7.38 1.50 -1.59
N VAL A 106 -7.68 1.69 -2.87
CA VAL A 106 -8.46 0.75 -3.66
C VAL A 106 -7.80 0.54 -5.01
N THR A 107 -7.62 -0.71 -5.39
CA THR A 107 -7.17 -1.07 -6.74
C THR A 107 -8.39 -1.40 -7.58
N THR A 108 -8.47 -0.78 -8.74
CA THR A 108 -9.57 -0.94 -9.67
C THR A 108 -9.06 -1.01 -11.10
N LYS A 109 -9.95 -0.83 -12.06
CA LYS A 109 -9.61 -0.88 -13.49
C LYS A 109 -10.34 0.20 -14.26
N VAL A 110 -9.81 0.54 -15.42
CA VAL A 110 -10.45 1.44 -16.37
C VAL A 110 -11.66 0.74 -16.98
N VAL A 111 -12.84 1.33 -16.79
CA VAL A 111 -14.11 0.77 -17.25
C VAL A 111 -14.84 1.69 -18.21
N ASP A 112 -14.37 2.93 -18.39
CA ASP A 112 -15.05 3.91 -19.24
C ASP A 112 -14.05 4.90 -19.84
N ARG A 113 -14.53 5.77 -20.70
CA ARG A 113 -13.80 6.87 -21.35
C ARG A 113 -14.24 8.21 -20.77
N GLY A 114 -13.27 9.11 -20.65
CA GLY A 114 -13.45 10.43 -20.06
C GLY A 114 -12.53 10.57 -18.84
N PRO A 115 -12.66 11.64 -18.08
CA PRO A 115 -13.54 12.80 -18.29
C PRO A 115 -13.02 13.69 -19.43
N TYR A 116 -13.94 14.39 -20.08
CA TYR A 116 -13.58 15.31 -21.18
C TYR A 116 -13.52 16.76 -20.71
N VAL A 117 -13.38 16.96 -19.42
CA VAL A 117 -13.23 18.28 -18.82
C VAL A 117 -11.75 18.60 -18.69
N THR A 118 -11.34 19.78 -19.14
CA THR A 118 -9.96 20.21 -19.04
C THR A 118 -9.47 20.17 -17.59
N GLY A 119 -8.27 19.60 -17.39
CA GLY A 119 -7.67 19.54 -16.06
C GLY A 119 -8.16 18.37 -15.21
N ARG A 120 -8.92 17.44 -15.79
CA ARG A 120 -9.35 16.21 -15.12
C ARG A 120 -8.86 15.01 -15.91
N ASP A 121 -8.18 14.10 -15.25
CA ASP A 121 -7.68 12.89 -15.88
C ASP A 121 -8.47 11.66 -15.50
N TRP A 122 -9.10 11.68 -14.33
CA TRP A 122 -9.80 10.54 -13.77
C TRP A 122 -11.22 10.90 -13.32
N ASP A 123 -12.14 9.98 -13.55
CA ASP A 123 -13.51 10.11 -13.09
C ASP A 123 -13.96 8.79 -12.47
N LEU A 124 -14.29 8.83 -11.17
CA LEU A 124 -14.61 7.64 -10.41
C LEU A 124 -16.05 7.22 -10.61
N THR A 125 -16.31 5.91 -10.69
CA THR A 125 -17.67 5.41 -10.60
C THR A 125 -18.24 5.60 -9.20
N GLY A 126 -19.55 5.52 -9.06
CA GLY A 126 -20.20 5.64 -7.75
C GLY A 126 -19.68 4.62 -6.73
N GLY A 127 -19.51 3.37 -7.15
CA GLY A 127 -18.98 2.34 -6.26
C GLY A 127 -17.56 2.63 -5.80
N LEU A 128 -16.72 3.15 -6.70
CA LEU A 128 -15.34 3.50 -6.34
C LEU A 128 -15.28 4.73 -5.44
N CYS A 129 -16.10 5.75 -5.71
CA CYS A 129 -16.10 6.94 -4.86
C CYS A 129 -16.51 6.59 -3.42
N LEU A 130 -17.49 5.70 -3.26
CA LEU A 130 -17.91 5.25 -1.95
C LEU A 130 -16.80 4.46 -1.25
N ALA A 131 -16.14 3.56 -1.98
CA ALA A 131 -15.06 2.74 -1.43
C ALA A 131 -13.89 3.60 -0.94
N LEU A 132 -13.57 4.67 -1.66
CA LEU A 132 -12.49 5.58 -1.31
C LEU A 132 -12.91 6.67 -0.31
N GLY A 133 -14.23 6.88 -0.13
CA GLY A 133 -14.72 8.03 0.62
C GLY A 133 -14.45 9.35 -0.11
N HIS A 134 -14.55 9.37 -1.45
CA HIS A 134 -14.20 10.51 -2.29
C HIS A 134 -15.29 10.76 -3.33
N CYS A 135 -16.49 11.05 -2.87
CA CYS A 135 -17.60 11.39 -3.76
C CYS A 135 -17.72 12.90 -3.94
N TYR A 136 -16.63 13.51 -4.33
CA TYR A 136 -16.52 14.95 -4.63
C TYR A 136 -15.33 15.12 -5.59
N THR A 137 -15.11 16.31 -6.09
CA THR A 137 -13.93 16.60 -6.92
C THR A 137 -12.80 17.08 -6.01
N GLY A 138 -11.67 16.43 -6.09
CA GLY A 138 -10.53 16.77 -5.24
C GLY A 138 -9.33 15.87 -5.48
N ALA A 139 -8.39 15.93 -4.56
CA ALA A 139 -7.10 15.29 -4.70
C ALA A 139 -7.12 13.80 -4.34
N LEU A 140 -6.55 13.00 -5.19
CA LEU A 140 -6.24 11.59 -4.94
C LEU A 140 -4.83 11.29 -5.43
N TYR A 141 -4.17 10.36 -4.78
CA TYR A 141 -2.98 9.74 -5.33
C TYR A 141 -3.38 8.54 -6.18
N TRP A 142 -2.64 8.32 -7.24
CA TRP A 142 -2.83 7.14 -8.07
C TRP A 142 -1.50 6.56 -8.51
N LYS A 143 -1.50 5.29 -8.86
CA LYS A 143 -0.35 4.62 -9.48
C LYS A 143 -0.82 3.46 -10.35
N LEU A 144 -0.04 3.17 -11.36
CA LEU A 144 -0.19 1.94 -12.12
C LEU A 144 0.58 0.79 -11.44
N PRO A 145 0.31 -0.46 -11.80
CA PRO A 145 1.00 -1.61 -11.24
C PRO A 145 2.49 -1.56 -11.44
#